data_f47c56e3fbf2b27b23591a2a40eb75c7
#
_entry.id   f47c56e3fbf2b27b23591a2a40eb75c7
#
_cell.length_a   1.000
_cell.length_b   1.000
_cell.length_c   1.000
_cell.angle_alpha   90.00
_cell.angle_beta   90.00
_cell.angle_gamma   90.00
#
_symmetry.space_group_name_H-M   'P 1'
#
loop_
_entity.id
_entity.type
_entity.pdbx_description
1 polymer ?
#
loop_
_entity_poly.entity_id
_entity_poly.type
_entity_poly.pdbx_seq_one_letter_code
_entity_poly.pdbx_strand_id
1 'polypeptide(L)'
;MRDLEQECLLLGIPVKTRHNEVAPNQFELAPIFEEANLAVDQNSLLMDVMRKVAERHSFVILFHEKPFAGVNGSGKHNNWSLVTDTGVNLLAPSKTPIKNLQFLTFFICTIKAVCEYEPLLRASVASATNDYRLGANEAPPAIVSVFIGEQLTQVLDALEVSSDNLSPEEKTELKLNVVGKIPDLFLDTTDRNRTSPFAFTGNKF
;
A
#
# COMPACT_ATOMS: atom_id res chain seq x y z
N MET A 1 9.41 -9.05 20.44
CA MET A 1 8.15 -8.49 19.89
C MET A 1 7.15 -8.09 20.96
N ARG A 2 6.83 -8.96 21.97
CA ARG A 2 5.90 -8.57 23.06
C ARG A 2 6.38 -7.34 23.83
N ASP A 3 7.64 -7.33 24.26
CA ASP A 3 8.20 -6.18 25.00
C ASP A 3 8.24 -4.92 24.15
N LEU A 4 8.52 -5.06 22.85
CA LEU A 4 8.46 -3.96 21.91
C LEU A 4 7.04 -3.35 21.83
N GLU A 5 6.02 -4.20 21.70
CA GLU A 5 4.62 -3.76 21.70
C GLU A 5 4.26 -2.98 22.96
N GLN A 6 4.67 -3.48 24.14
CA GLN A 6 4.42 -2.82 25.42
C GLN A 6 5.10 -1.44 25.49
N GLU A 7 6.37 -1.35 25.10
CA GLU A 7 7.10 -0.08 25.05
C GLU A 7 6.45 0.93 24.10
N CYS A 8 6.02 0.46 22.92
CA CYS A 8 5.32 1.31 21.96
C CYS A 8 4.02 1.87 22.54
N LEU A 9 3.21 1.04 23.19
CA LEU A 9 1.96 1.46 23.81
C LEU A 9 2.18 2.46 24.96
N LEU A 10 3.24 2.27 25.76
CA LEU A 10 3.62 3.22 26.82
C LEU A 10 4.04 4.59 26.26
N LEU A 11 4.58 4.62 25.06
CA LEU A 11 5.00 5.85 24.36
C LEU A 11 3.89 6.45 23.48
N GLY A 12 2.70 5.85 23.48
CA GLY A 12 1.58 6.31 22.66
C GLY A 12 1.70 5.96 21.18
N ILE A 13 2.57 5.03 20.79
CA ILE A 13 2.65 4.54 19.43
C ILE A 13 1.56 3.48 19.24
N PRO A 14 0.55 3.70 18.36
CA PRO A 14 -0.63 2.86 18.26
C PRO A 14 -0.35 1.58 17.46
N VAL A 15 0.33 0.63 18.06
CA VAL A 15 0.63 -0.67 17.43
C VAL A 15 -0.65 -1.49 17.27
N LYS A 16 -0.88 -1.98 16.05
CA LYS A 16 -2.06 -2.79 15.72
C LYS A 16 -1.73 -4.26 15.52
N THR A 17 -0.73 -4.55 14.71
CA THR A 17 -0.36 -5.93 14.37
C THR A 17 1.13 -6.15 14.49
N ARG A 18 1.48 -7.39 14.81
CA ARG A 18 2.84 -7.90 14.75
C ARG A 18 2.80 -9.33 14.21
N HIS A 19 3.68 -9.65 13.29
CA HIS A 19 3.76 -10.97 12.69
C HIS A 19 5.18 -11.29 12.22
N ASN A 20 5.37 -12.57 11.92
CA ASN A 20 6.61 -13.04 11.30
C ASN A 20 6.47 -12.92 9.79
N GLU A 21 7.54 -12.54 9.15
CA GLU A 21 7.69 -12.52 7.71
C GLU A 21 8.29 -13.82 7.16
N VAL A 22 8.41 -13.89 5.83
CA VAL A 22 8.89 -15.10 5.13
C VAL A 22 10.36 -15.40 5.44
N ALA A 23 11.20 -14.37 5.58
CA ALA A 23 12.60 -14.57 5.89
C ALA A 23 12.82 -15.03 7.35
N PRO A 24 13.83 -15.85 7.61
CA PRO A 24 14.16 -16.28 8.96
C PRO A 24 14.45 -15.08 9.88
N ASN A 25 13.81 -15.06 11.05
CA ASN A 25 13.92 -13.98 12.04
C ASN A 25 13.55 -12.59 11.53
N GLN A 26 12.76 -12.51 10.49
CA GLN A 26 12.15 -11.26 10.03
C GLN A 26 10.79 -11.08 10.68
N PHE A 27 10.54 -9.87 11.19
CA PHE A 27 9.30 -9.51 11.87
C PHE A 27 8.80 -8.18 11.34
N GLU A 28 7.49 -8.03 11.29
CA GLU A 28 6.83 -6.77 10.99
C GLU A 28 6.00 -6.30 12.17
N LEU A 29 6.03 -5.01 12.40
CA LEU A 29 5.16 -4.30 13.32
C LEU A 29 4.45 -3.20 12.55
N ALA A 30 3.11 -3.24 12.52
CA ALA A 30 2.30 -2.27 11.81
C ALA A 30 1.51 -1.41 12.79
N PRO A 31 1.78 -0.09 12.88
CA PRO A 31 0.97 0.86 13.61
C PRO A 31 -0.40 1.08 12.94
N ILE A 32 -1.34 1.67 13.67
CA ILE A 32 -2.56 2.23 13.08
C ILE A 32 -2.12 3.43 12.22
N PHE A 33 -2.82 3.66 11.10
CA PHE A 33 -2.55 4.81 10.23
C PHE A 33 -2.84 6.13 10.96
N GLU A 34 -2.03 7.11 10.67
CA GLU A 34 -2.11 8.46 11.23
C GLU A 34 -1.86 9.50 10.12
N GLU A 35 -1.98 10.77 10.47
CA GLU A 35 -1.51 11.86 9.62
C GLU A 35 -0.01 11.67 9.30
N ALA A 36 0.39 11.95 8.05
CA ALA A 36 1.69 11.57 7.53
C ALA A 36 2.88 12.06 8.37
N ASN A 37 2.82 13.29 8.89
CA ASN A 37 3.88 13.84 9.73
C ASN A 37 3.98 13.08 11.05
N LEU A 38 2.85 12.85 11.72
CA LEU A 38 2.79 12.08 12.96
C LEU A 38 3.25 10.63 12.74
N ALA A 39 2.83 10.02 11.62
CA ALA A 39 3.25 8.67 11.27
C ALA A 39 4.78 8.55 11.08
N VAL A 40 5.42 9.56 10.48
CA VAL A 40 6.88 9.62 10.33
C VAL A 40 7.58 9.76 11.66
N ASP A 41 7.11 10.63 12.54
CA ASP A 41 7.68 10.82 13.88
C ASP A 41 7.53 9.55 14.72
N GLN A 42 6.36 8.94 14.72
CA GLN A 42 6.11 7.66 15.40
C GLN A 42 7.00 6.54 14.85
N ASN A 43 7.19 6.46 13.54
CA ASN A 43 8.07 5.46 12.93
C ASN A 43 9.53 5.69 13.34
N SER A 44 9.99 6.92 13.41
CA SER A 44 11.36 7.26 13.86
C SER A 44 11.58 6.86 15.31
N LEU A 45 10.62 7.16 16.18
CA LEU A 45 10.64 6.76 17.58
C LEU A 45 10.57 5.23 17.72
N LEU A 46 9.69 4.57 16.95
CA LEU A 46 9.57 3.11 16.92
C LEU A 46 10.91 2.44 16.59
N MET A 47 11.62 2.93 15.57
CA MET A 47 12.93 2.38 15.20
C MET A 47 13.97 2.51 16.32
N ASP A 48 13.93 3.60 17.11
CA ASP A 48 14.80 3.76 18.27
C ASP A 48 14.43 2.78 19.39
N VAL A 49 13.16 2.63 19.68
CA VAL A 49 12.65 1.64 20.66
C VAL A 49 13.02 0.22 20.25
N MET A 50 12.90 -0.10 18.95
CA MET A 50 13.31 -1.41 18.43
C MET A 50 14.78 -1.72 18.72
N ARG A 51 15.69 -0.75 18.53
CA ARG A 51 17.12 -0.93 18.84
C ARG A 51 17.32 -1.23 20.32
N LYS A 52 16.71 -0.42 21.20
CA LYS A 52 16.82 -0.56 22.65
C LYS A 52 16.26 -1.90 23.16
N VAL A 53 15.11 -2.31 22.62
CA VAL A 53 14.51 -3.62 22.98
C VAL A 53 15.36 -4.78 22.47
N ALA A 54 15.87 -4.72 21.25
CA ALA A 54 16.75 -5.75 20.70
C ALA A 54 18.01 -5.90 21.55
N GLU A 55 18.65 -4.80 21.92
CA GLU A 55 19.85 -4.80 22.77
C GLU A 55 19.58 -5.46 24.13
N ARG A 56 18.46 -5.17 24.79
CA ARG A 56 18.05 -5.82 26.05
C ARG A 56 17.94 -7.36 25.94
N HIS A 57 17.63 -7.85 24.74
CA HIS A 57 17.53 -9.28 24.44
C HIS A 57 18.79 -9.86 23.78
N SER A 58 19.89 -9.11 23.75
CA SER A 58 21.15 -9.51 23.11
C SER A 58 21.00 -9.79 21.60
N PHE A 59 20.12 -9.06 20.93
CA PHE A 59 19.95 -9.08 19.49
C PHE A 59 20.49 -7.81 18.84
N VAL A 60 20.91 -7.93 17.59
CA VAL A 60 21.16 -6.81 16.70
C VAL A 60 19.98 -6.72 15.72
N ILE A 61 19.43 -5.53 15.56
CA ILE A 61 18.35 -5.30 14.61
C ILE A 61 18.88 -4.74 13.29
N LEU A 62 18.36 -5.26 12.19
CA LEU A 62 18.60 -4.76 10.84
C LEU A 62 17.26 -4.22 10.29
N PHE A 63 17.27 -2.98 9.82
CA PHE A 63 16.08 -2.34 9.26
C PHE A 63 15.96 -2.51 7.75
N HIS A 64 16.93 -3.15 7.12
CA HIS A 64 16.85 -3.49 5.70
C HIS A 64 15.87 -4.65 5.51
N GLU A 65 14.96 -4.51 4.58
CA GLU A 65 13.95 -5.55 4.29
C GLU A 65 14.58 -6.80 3.68
N LYS A 66 15.68 -6.66 2.95
CA LYS A 66 16.44 -7.75 2.32
C LYS A 66 17.94 -7.55 2.56
N PRO A 67 18.42 -7.78 3.79
CA PRO A 67 19.82 -7.50 4.14
C PRO A 67 20.83 -8.49 3.55
N PHE A 68 20.36 -9.64 3.04
CA PHE A 68 21.24 -10.71 2.57
C PHE A 68 20.88 -11.15 1.14
N ALA A 69 21.89 -11.29 0.29
CA ALA A 69 21.74 -11.85 -1.03
C ALA A 69 21.31 -13.33 -0.98
N GLY A 70 20.41 -13.74 -1.89
CA GLY A 70 19.98 -15.13 -2.00
C GLY A 70 19.04 -15.62 -0.89
N VAL A 71 18.71 -14.78 0.08
CA VAL A 71 17.74 -15.07 1.14
C VAL A 71 16.45 -14.33 0.83
N ASN A 72 15.32 -14.97 1.04
CA ASN A 72 14.02 -14.31 0.90
C ASN A 72 13.84 -13.18 1.93
N GLY A 73 12.96 -12.25 1.67
CA GLY A 73 12.63 -11.15 2.55
C GLY A 73 11.38 -10.43 2.05
N SER A 74 10.81 -9.59 2.89
CA SER A 74 9.62 -8.79 2.59
C SER A 74 9.98 -7.36 2.23
N GLY A 75 9.10 -6.69 1.49
CA GLY A 75 9.19 -5.26 1.26
C GLY A 75 8.48 -4.46 2.35
N LYS A 76 8.99 -3.28 2.67
CA LYS A 76 8.22 -2.31 3.46
C LYS A 76 7.27 -1.55 2.53
N HIS A 77 5.98 -1.69 2.77
CA HIS A 77 4.94 -1.02 1.98
C HIS A 77 4.36 0.16 2.78
N ASN A 78 4.34 1.34 2.17
CA ASN A 78 3.71 2.51 2.75
C ASN A 78 2.35 2.70 2.07
N ASN A 79 1.27 2.34 2.75
CA ASN A 79 -0.08 2.64 2.28
C ASN A 79 -0.45 4.05 2.70
N TRP A 80 -0.96 4.85 1.77
CA TRP A 80 -1.35 6.24 2.03
C TRP A 80 -2.66 6.58 1.34
N SER A 81 -3.33 7.60 1.83
CA SER A 81 -4.54 8.15 1.22
C SER A 81 -4.60 9.65 1.40
N LEU A 82 -5.57 10.29 0.75
CA LEU A 82 -5.88 11.71 0.90
C LEU A 82 -7.22 11.84 1.62
N VAL A 83 -7.22 12.59 2.71
CA VAL A 83 -8.42 12.78 3.52
C VAL A 83 -8.62 14.26 3.77
N THR A 84 -9.87 14.75 3.68
CA THR A 84 -10.21 16.11 4.04
C THR A 84 -10.16 16.31 5.56
N ASP A 85 -10.14 17.55 6.01
CA ASP A 85 -10.28 17.92 7.42
C ASP A 85 -11.60 17.44 8.05
N THR A 86 -12.62 17.18 7.22
CA THR A 86 -13.91 16.61 7.63
C THR A 86 -13.95 15.08 7.62
N GLY A 87 -12.84 14.41 7.32
CA GLY A 87 -12.72 12.95 7.34
C GLY A 87 -13.15 12.24 6.05
N VAL A 88 -13.40 12.95 4.95
CA VAL A 88 -13.77 12.36 3.67
C VAL A 88 -12.53 11.83 2.96
N ASN A 89 -12.46 10.52 2.69
CA ASN A 89 -11.40 9.91 1.93
C ASN A 89 -11.60 10.14 0.42
N LEU A 90 -10.68 10.89 -0.19
CA LEU A 90 -10.75 11.30 -1.60
C LEU A 90 -10.37 10.17 -2.57
N LEU A 91 -9.69 9.14 -2.08
CA LEU A 91 -9.30 7.97 -2.86
C LEU A 91 -10.23 6.76 -2.63
N ALA A 92 -11.40 6.96 -2.01
CA ALA A 92 -12.40 5.93 -1.85
C ALA A 92 -13.32 5.84 -3.07
N PRO A 93 -13.31 4.73 -3.84
CA PRO A 93 -14.01 4.63 -5.13
C PRO A 93 -15.53 4.62 -5.03
N SER A 94 -16.11 4.31 -3.86
CA SER A 94 -17.55 4.05 -3.66
C SER A 94 -18.03 2.77 -4.39
N LYS A 95 -19.34 2.46 -4.24
CA LYS A 95 -19.93 1.29 -4.93
C LYS A 95 -20.06 1.49 -6.45
N THR A 96 -20.04 2.73 -6.91
CA THR A 96 -20.13 3.09 -8.33
C THR A 96 -19.04 4.08 -8.70
N PRO A 97 -17.78 3.61 -8.89
CA PRO A 97 -16.64 4.48 -9.12
C PRO A 97 -16.80 5.45 -10.29
N ILE A 98 -17.39 4.98 -11.39
CA ILE A 98 -17.61 5.79 -12.61
C ILE A 98 -18.48 7.03 -12.37
N LYS A 99 -19.33 7.02 -11.35
CA LYS A 99 -20.18 8.16 -10.98
C LYS A 99 -19.56 9.06 -9.90
N ASN A 100 -18.47 8.63 -9.31
CA ASN A 100 -17.79 9.37 -8.27
C ASN A 100 -16.72 10.29 -8.87
N LEU A 101 -17.14 11.44 -9.38
CA LEU A 101 -16.24 12.39 -10.03
C LEU A 101 -15.14 12.90 -9.09
N GLN A 102 -15.42 13.03 -7.80
CA GLN A 102 -14.40 13.41 -6.81
C GLN A 102 -13.31 12.36 -6.76
N PHE A 103 -13.67 11.09 -6.55
CA PHE A 103 -12.71 9.99 -6.56
C PHE A 103 -11.91 9.95 -7.87
N LEU A 104 -12.59 9.96 -9.02
CA LEU A 104 -11.94 9.89 -10.34
C LEU A 104 -10.95 11.03 -10.54
N THR A 105 -11.29 12.23 -10.12
CA THR A 105 -10.38 13.39 -10.24
C THR A 105 -9.11 13.19 -9.46
N PHE A 106 -9.19 12.85 -8.17
CA PHE A 106 -8.01 12.64 -7.34
C PHE A 106 -7.21 11.40 -7.76
N PHE A 107 -7.89 10.34 -8.18
CA PHE A 107 -7.29 9.13 -8.68
C PHE A 107 -6.45 9.37 -9.94
N ILE A 108 -7.02 10.03 -10.95
CA ILE A 108 -6.31 10.37 -12.20
C ILE A 108 -5.17 11.34 -11.93
N CYS A 109 -5.37 12.34 -11.07
CA CYS A 109 -4.31 13.27 -10.68
C CYS A 109 -3.14 12.55 -10.00
N THR A 110 -3.42 11.54 -9.17
CA THR A 110 -2.38 10.72 -8.54
C THR A 110 -1.58 9.95 -9.59
N ILE A 111 -2.25 9.27 -10.53
CA ILE A 111 -1.57 8.54 -11.62
C ILE A 111 -0.72 9.50 -12.45
N LYS A 112 -1.26 10.66 -12.81
CA LYS A 112 -0.51 11.68 -13.54
C LYS A 112 0.73 12.14 -12.79
N ALA A 113 0.60 12.40 -11.49
CA ALA A 113 1.73 12.81 -10.64
C ALA A 113 2.82 11.74 -10.58
N VAL A 114 2.46 10.46 -10.44
CA VAL A 114 3.43 9.36 -10.47
C VAL A 114 4.17 9.31 -11.81
N CYS A 115 3.47 9.49 -12.94
CA CYS A 115 4.09 9.50 -14.26
C CYS A 115 4.99 10.72 -14.46
N GLU A 116 4.56 11.90 -14.02
CA GLU A 116 5.29 13.17 -14.20
C GLU A 116 6.54 13.24 -13.32
N TYR A 117 6.45 12.74 -12.08
CA TYR A 117 7.53 12.76 -11.09
C TYR A 117 8.26 11.41 -10.93
N GLU A 118 8.11 10.51 -11.91
CA GLU A 118 8.79 9.20 -11.93
C GLU A 118 10.28 9.29 -11.63
N PRO A 119 11.08 10.22 -12.20
CA PRO A 119 12.50 10.30 -11.89
C PRO A 119 12.79 10.60 -10.41
N LEU A 120 11.98 11.40 -9.75
CA LEU A 120 12.10 11.71 -8.32
C LEU A 120 11.77 10.47 -7.47
N LEU A 121 10.71 9.75 -7.84
CA LEU A 121 10.33 8.50 -7.15
C LEU A 121 11.44 7.44 -7.29
N ARG A 122 12.04 7.32 -8.47
CA ARG A 122 13.20 6.42 -8.68
C ARG A 122 14.39 6.82 -7.83
N ALA A 123 14.70 8.10 -7.75
CA ALA A 123 15.79 8.61 -6.92
C ALA A 123 15.57 8.26 -5.44
N SER A 124 14.33 8.29 -4.95
CA SER A 124 13.99 7.99 -3.55
C SER A 124 14.27 6.54 -3.15
N VAL A 125 14.26 5.60 -4.09
CA VAL A 125 14.54 4.17 -3.85
C VAL A 125 15.93 3.73 -4.29
N ALA A 126 16.71 4.60 -4.96
CA ALA A 126 18.04 4.33 -5.48
C ALA A 126 19.09 4.45 -4.36
N SER A 127 19.13 3.50 -3.44
CA SER A 127 20.11 3.43 -2.37
C SER A 127 20.74 2.04 -2.30
N ALA A 128 21.98 1.97 -1.80
CA ALA A 128 22.69 0.70 -1.63
C ALA A 128 21.91 -0.30 -0.76
N THR A 129 21.07 0.17 0.15
CA THR A 129 20.23 -0.67 1.01
C THR A 129 19.11 -1.38 0.26
N ASN A 130 18.78 -0.93 -0.96
CA ASN A 130 17.76 -1.51 -1.80
C ASN A 130 18.29 -2.47 -2.89
N ASP A 131 19.61 -2.66 -3.00
CA ASP A 131 20.21 -3.47 -4.07
C ASP A 131 19.67 -4.90 -4.11
N TYR A 132 19.53 -5.55 -2.96
CA TYR A 132 18.97 -6.91 -2.87
C TYR A 132 17.45 -6.96 -2.92
N ARG A 133 16.80 -5.82 -2.79
CA ARG A 133 15.35 -5.70 -2.80
C ARG A 133 14.81 -5.54 -4.21
N LEU A 134 15.43 -4.70 -5.02
CA LEU A 134 14.90 -4.36 -6.35
C LEU A 134 14.93 -5.55 -7.29
N GLY A 135 13.76 -5.88 -7.86
CA GLY A 135 13.59 -6.94 -8.83
C GLY A 135 13.58 -8.38 -8.28
N ALA A 136 13.56 -8.56 -6.97
CA ALA A 136 13.58 -9.89 -6.35
C ALA A 136 12.42 -10.11 -5.36
N ASN A 137 11.74 -11.27 -5.46
CA ASN A 137 10.62 -11.69 -4.60
C ASN A 137 9.55 -10.59 -4.45
N GLU A 138 9.16 -10.19 -3.26
CA GLU A 138 8.17 -9.13 -2.99
C GLU A 138 8.66 -7.71 -3.33
N ALA A 139 9.88 -7.56 -3.84
CA ALA A 139 10.40 -6.25 -4.20
C ALA A 139 9.84 -5.79 -5.54
N PRO A 140 9.42 -4.53 -5.65
CA PRO A 140 9.02 -3.97 -6.92
C PRO A 140 10.21 -3.88 -7.88
N PRO A 141 9.97 -3.95 -9.21
CA PRO A 141 11.02 -3.70 -10.19
C PRO A 141 11.54 -2.26 -10.07
N ALA A 142 12.75 -2.03 -10.60
CA ALA A 142 13.34 -0.68 -10.63
C ALA A 142 12.57 0.29 -11.55
N ILE A 143 11.69 -0.22 -12.39
CA ILE A 143 10.82 0.58 -13.28
C ILE A 143 9.61 1.02 -12.48
N VAL A 144 9.34 2.32 -12.44
CA VAL A 144 8.15 2.88 -11.82
C VAL A 144 6.96 2.64 -12.77
N SER A 145 5.97 1.90 -12.28
CA SER A 145 4.70 1.64 -12.96
C SER A 145 3.56 1.74 -11.96
N VAL A 146 2.33 1.87 -12.45
CA VAL A 146 1.13 1.96 -11.61
C VAL A 146 0.24 0.77 -11.91
N PHE A 147 -0.15 0.05 -10.87
CA PHE A 147 -1.17 -1.01 -10.93
C PHE A 147 -2.46 -0.50 -10.31
N ILE A 148 -3.57 -0.57 -11.03
CA ILE A 148 -4.87 -0.06 -10.57
C ILE A 148 -5.93 -1.15 -10.44
N GLY A 149 -5.63 -2.35 -10.86
CA GLY A 149 -6.56 -3.47 -10.88
C GLY A 149 -7.51 -3.45 -12.06
N GLU A 150 -8.10 -4.60 -12.35
CA GLU A 150 -8.94 -4.80 -13.52
C GLU A 150 -10.20 -3.90 -13.51
N GLN A 151 -10.85 -3.78 -12.36
CA GLN A 151 -12.08 -2.99 -12.22
C GLN A 151 -11.88 -1.52 -12.57
N LEU A 152 -10.84 -0.89 -12.04
CA LEU A 152 -10.57 0.53 -12.34
C LEU A 152 -10.03 0.72 -13.76
N THR A 153 -9.30 -0.26 -14.30
CA THR A 153 -8.91 -0.24 -15.71
C THR A 153 -10.14 -0.20 -16.61
N GLN A 154 -11.11 -1.07 -16.39
CA GLN A 154 -12.38 -1.06 -17.15
C GLN A 154 -13.15 0.25 -17.00
N VAL A 155 -13.13 0.86 -15.80
CA VAL A 155 -13.76 2.19 -15.58
C VAL A 155 -13.07 3.26 -16.42
N LEU A 156 -11.74 3.27 -16.47
CA LEU A 156 -10.99 4.25 -17.26
C LEU A 156 -11.18 4.02 -18.77
N ASP A 157 -11.14 2.76 -19.22
CA ASP A 157 -11.40 2.41 -20.62
C ASP A 157 -12.80 2.84 -21.06
N ALA A 158 -13.80 2.61 -20.19
CA ALA A 158 -15.17 3.05 -20.45
C ALA A 158 -15.29 4.58 -20.53
N LEU A 159 -14.55 5.31 -19.71
CA LEU A 159 -14.53 6.79 -19.77
C LEU A 159 -13.86 7.31 -21.03
N GLU A 160 -12.79 6.64 -21.49
CA GLU A 160 -12.09 7.01 -22.73
C GLU A 160 -12.97 6.81 -23.96
N VAL A 161 -13.66 5.67 -24.02
CA VAL A 161 -14.60 5.35 -25.12
C VAL A 161 -15.86 6.24 -25.06
N SER A 162 -16.25 6.69 -23.86
CA SER A 162 -17.52 7.41 -23.63
C SER A 162 -17.50 8.87 -23.98
N SER A 163 -16.38 9.41 -24.40
CA SER A 163 -16.38 10.78 -24.92
C SER A 163 -17.38 10.96 -26.09
N ASP A 164 -17.86 9.87 -26.70
CA ASP A 164 -18.78 9.92 -27.83
C ASP A 164 -20.18 9.29 -27.61
N ASN A 165 -20.43 8.35 -26.72
CA ASN A 165 -21.78 7.78 -26.48
C ASN A 165 -21.85 6.80 -25.30
N LEU A 166 -22.33 7.19 -24.14
CA LEU A 166 -22.76 6.27 -23.09
C LEU A 166 -24.27 6.12 -23.01
N SER A 167 -24.74 4.90 -23.18
CA SER A 167 -26.07 4.52 -22.73
C SER A 167 -26.06 4.22 -21.21
N PRO A 168 -27.15 4.50 -20.47
CA PRO A 168 -27.19 4.36 -19.00
C PRO A 168 -27.18 2.91 -18.47
N GLU A 169 -27.07 1.90 -19.31
CA GLU A 169 -27.39 0.51 -18.98
C GLU A 169 -26.19 -0.43 -18.79
N GLU A 170 -24.98 -0.02 -19.09
CA GLU A 170 -23.79 -0.81 -18.82
C GLU A 170 -23.28 -0.63 -17.38
N LYS A 171 -24.14 -0.97 -16.44
CA LYS A 171 -23.73 -1.22 -15.05
C LYS A 171 -23.00 -2.55 -15.00
N THR A 172 -21.71 -2.55 -15.28
CA THR A 172 -20.88 -3.72 -14.97
C THR A 172 -20.68 -3.81 -13.46
N GLU A 173 -21.71 -4.30 -12.76
CA GLU A 173 -21.50 -4.87 -11.43
C GLU A 173 -20.73 -6.17 -11.66
N LEU A 174 -19.43 -6.17 -11.43
CA LEU A 174 -18.64 -7.40 -11.36
C LEU A 174 -19.08 -8.19 -10.12
N LYS A 175 -20.12 -8.99 -10.31
CA LYS A 175 -20.58 -9.96 -9.32
C LYS A 175 -20.05 -11.34 -9.69
N LEU A 176 -19.42 -12.00 -8.74
CA LEU A 176 -19.20 -13.42 -8.84
C LEU A 176 -20.56 -14.12 -8.78
N ASN A 177 -20.98 -14.75 -9.89
CA ASN A 177 -22.15 -15.64 -9.92
C ASN A 177 -21.84 -16.88 -9.09
N VAL A 178 -22.14 -16.85 -7.80
CA VAL A 178 -21.95 -17.96 -6.90
C VAL A 178 -23.32 -18.54 -6.51
N VAL A 179 -23.36 -19.87 -6.48
CA VAL A 179 -24.46 -20.75 -6.06
C VAL A 179 -25.36 -20.11 -4.99
N GLY A 180 -26.65 -20.08 -5.23
CA GLY A 180 -27.72 -19.29 -4.60
C GLY A 180 -27.95 -19.34 -3.08
N LYS A 181 -26.89 -19.47 -2.27
CA LYS A 181 -26.93 -19.36 -0.79
C LYS A 181 -25.77 -18.55 -0.19
N ILE A 182 -24.89 -17.98 -1.03
CA ILE A 182 -23.76 -17.17 -0.57
C ILE A 182 -24.07 -15.70 -0.92
N PRO A 183 -23.82 -14.74 -0.03
CA PRO A 183 -23.98 -13.32 -0.32
C PRO A 183 -23.15 -12.94 -1.58
N ASP A 184 -23.68 -12.04 -2.39
CA ASP A 184 -22.95 -11.47 -3.54
C ASP A 184 -21.58 -10.98 -3.06
N LEU A 185 -20.53 -11.63 -3.54
CA LEU A 185 -19.15 -11.21 -3.29
C LEU A 185 -18.72 -10.29 -4.44
N PHE A 186 -18.32 -9.09 -4.10
CA PHE A 186 -17.62 -8.22 -5.05
C PHE A 186 -16.21 -8.75 -5.27
N LEU A 187 -15.78 -8.81 -6.53
CA LEU A 187 -14.39 -9.10 -6.84
C LEU A 187 -13.50 -8.02 -6.20
N ASP A 188 -12.67 -8.44 -5.26
CA ASP A 188 -11.56 -7.60 -4.80
C ASP A 188 -10.45 -7.69 -5.85
N THR A 189 -10.31 -6.62 -6.63
CA THR A 189 -9.29 -6.52 -7.68
C THR A 189 -7.96 -6.00 -7.16
N THR A 190 -7.83 -5.86 -5.85
CA THR A 190 -6.57 -5.46 -5.23
C THR A 190 -5.58 -6.62 -5.31
N ASP A 191 -4.48 -6.43 -6.02
CA ASP A 191 -3.40 -7.41 -6.09
C ASP A 191 -2.43 -7.22 -4.93
N ARG A 192 -2.29 -8.24 -4.09
CA ARG A 192 -1.31 -8.25 -3.00
C ARG A 192 0.09 -8.67 -3.47
N ASN A 193 0.18 -9.38 -4.60
CA ASN A 193 1.43 -9.79 -5.23
C ASN A 193 1.96 -8.75 -6.21
N ARG A 194 1.92 -7.50 -5.82
CA ARG A 194 2.22 -6.35 -6.64
C ARG A 194 3.57 -6.46 -7.33
N THR A 195 3.55 -6.44 -8.65
CA THR A 195 4.74 -6.28 -9.48
C THR A 195 5.07 -4.81 -9.73
N SER A 196 4.10 -3.92 -9.52
CA SER A 196 4.26 -2.47 -9.67
C SER A 196 4.63 -1.82 -8.34
N PRO A 197 5.54 -0.83 -8.33
CA PRO A 197 5.91 -0.09 -7.11
C PRO A 197 4.76 0.76 -6.57
N PHE A 198 3.82 1.18 -7.42
CA PHE A 198 2.59 1.84 -7.04
C PHE A 198 1.38 0.97 -7.38
N ALA A 199 0.56 0.69 -6.40
CA ALA A 199 -0.64 -0.11 -6.60
C ALA A 199 -1.81 0.47 -5.82
N PHE A 200 -2.94 0.70 -6.50
CA PHE A 200 -4.18 1.06 -5.84
C PHE A 200 -4.74 -0.15 -5.10
N THR A 201 -4.96 -0.01 -3.79
CA THR A 201 -5.38 -1.10 -2.91
C THR A 201 -6.75 -0.85 -2.27
N GLY A 202 -7.74 -0.49 -3.08
CA GLY A 202 -9.11 -0.21 -2.66
C GLY A 202 -9.37 1.28 -2.38
N ASN A 203 -8.86 1.84 -1.33
CA ASN A 203 -9.05 3.27 -0.98
C ASN A 203 -7.75 3.96 -0.58
N LYS A 204 -6.63 3.44 -1.05
CA LYS A 204 -5.28 3.94 -0.74
C LYS A 204 -4.25 3.38 -1.72
N PHE A 205 -3.12 4.05 -1.82
CA PHE A 205 -1.94 3.63 -2.58
C PHE A 205 -0.88 3.04 -1.68
#